data_fc2759659a5e0898a1feda1134f6b89f
#
_entry.id   fc2759659a5e0898a1feda1134f6b89f
#
_cell.length_a   1.000
_cell.length_b   1.000
_cell.length_c   1.000
_cell.angle_alpha   90.00
_cell.angle_beta   90.00
_cell.angle_gamma   90.00
#
_symmetry.space_group_name_H-M   'P 1'
#
loop_
_entity.id
_entity.type
_entity.pdbx_description
1 polymer ?
#
loop_
_entity_poly.entity_id
_entity_poly.type
_entity_poly.pdbx_seq_one_letter_code
_entity_poly.pdbx_strand_id
1 'polypeptide(L)'
;MPDRTVKSPGPDHPLAIEPNPNRVTVSVGGKVIAESRRALTLREAAYPAAVYFPREDVDMTALERSGHATYCPYKGDASYYSIPAGGARSENAVWSYEAPYEAVADIKDHLAFYPDRVDAIVESDD
;
A
#
# COMPACT_ATOMS: atom_id res chain seq x y z
N MET A 1 -20.84 -0.92 21.82
CA MET A 1 -19.87 -0.88 20.74
C MET A 1 -18.51 -0.45 21.27
N PRO A 2 -17.48 -1.26 21.06
CA PRO A 2 -16.18 -0.86 21.56
C PRO A 2 -15.68 0.36 20.76
N ASP A 3 -15.13 1.31 21.47
CA ASP A 3 -14.54 2.48 20.85
C ASP A 3 -13.22 2.07 20.20
N ARG A 4 -13.03 2.51 18.96
CA ARG A 4 -11.76 2.31 18.29
C ARG A 4 -10.75 3.32 18.82
N THR A 5 -9.54 2.85 19.06
CA THR A 5 -8.44 3.75 19.39
C THR A 5 -8.01 4.47 18.13
N VAL A 6 -8.08 5.80 18.15
CA VAL A 6 -7.57 6.63 17.06
C VAL A 6 -6.40 7.42 17.63
N LYS A 7 -5.24 7.32 16.95
CA LYS A 7 -4.03 8.01 17.38
C LYS A 7 -3.60 9.01 16.32
N SER A 8 -3.00 10.10 16.77
CA SER A 8 -2.43 11.10 15.87
C SER A 8 -0.91 10.95 15.81
N PRO A 9 -0.30 11.11 14.63
CA PRO A 9 1.15 11.12 14.53
C PRO A 9 1.76 12.23 15.39
N GLY A 10 2.94 11.98 15.93
CA GLY A 10 3.63 12.95 16.77
C GLY A 10 5.08 12.53 16.96
N PRO A 11 5.83 13.21 17.86
CA PRO A 11 7.25 12.92 18.06
C PRO A 11 7.54 11.46 18.44
N ASP A 12 6.62 10.82 19.16
CA ASP A 12 6.78 9.43 19.57
C ASP A 12 6.45 8.43 18.47
N HIS A 13 5.72 8.88 17.45
CA HIS A 13 5.33 8.03 16.32
C HIS A 13 5.20 8.92 15.08
N PRO A 14 6.35 9.36 14.53
CA PRO A 14 6.31 10.25 13.36
C PRO A 14 5.81 9.51 12.13
N LEU A 15 5.07 10.24 11.29
CA LEU A 15 4.53 9.71 10.05
C LEU A 15 4.66 10.79 8.99
N ALA A 16 5.29 10.46 7.86
CA ALA A 16 5.48 11.39 6.76
C ALA A 16 5.10 10.73 5.44
N ILE A 17 4.43 11.48 4.59
CA ILE A 17 4.07 11.04 3.24
C ILE A 17 4.76 11.99 2.26
N GLU A 18 5.54 11.43 1.34
CA GLU A 18 6.32 12.19 0.38
C GLU A 18 6.05 11.69 -1.04
N PRO A 19 5.91 12.60 -2.02
CA PRO A 19 5.84 12.19 -3.42
C PRO A 19 7.13 11.46 -3.81
N ASN A 20 6.98 10.39 -4.60
CA ASN A 20 8.11 9.65 -5.14
C ASN A 20 8.15 9.83 -6.66
N PRO A 21 9.09 10.63 -7.19
CA PRO A 21 9.16 10.90 -8.63
C PRO A 21 9.82 9.77 -9.41
N ASN A 22 10.42 8.81 -8.73
CA ASN A 22 11.06 7.68 -9.37
C ASN A 22 10.01 6.75 -9.99
N ARG A 23 10.43 6.01 -11.00
CA ARG A 23 9.58 4.97 -11.57
C ARG A 23 9.63 3.75 -10.65
N VAL A 24 8.48 3.37 -10.11
CA VAL A 24 8.37 2.18 -9.27
C VAL A 24 7.48 1.18 -9.97
N THR A 25 7.94 -0.07 -10.07
CA THR A 25 7.19 -1.14 -10.73
C THR A 25 7.04 -2.32 -9.79
N VAL A 26 5.90 -3.03 -9.91
CA VAL A 26 5.65 -4.28 -9.20
C VAL A 26 5.35 -5.35 -10.23
N SER A 27 6.02 -6.49 -10.12
CA SER A 27 5.79 -7.61 -11.04
C SER A 27 5.47 -8.90 -10.29
N VAL A 28 4.59 -9.70 -10.87
CA VAL A 28 4.21 -11.03 -10.39
C VAL A 28 3.95 -11.91 -11.60
N GLY A 29 4.50 -13.13 -11.59
CA GLY A 29 4.31 -14.07 -12.68
C GLY A 29 4.88 -13.60 -14.01
N GLY A 30 5.93 -12.79 -13.97
CA GLY A 30 6.55 -12.24 -15.19
C GLY A 30 5.81 -11.07 -15.80
N LYS A 31 4.78 -10.55 -15.11
CA LYS A 31 3.98 -9.45 -15.61
C LYS A 31 4.08 -8.24 -14.67
N VAL A 32 4.22 -7.06 -15.23
CA VAL A 32 4.15 -5.80 -14.47
C VAL A 32 2.68 -5.51 -14.17
N ILE A 33 2.33 -5.43 -12.89
CA ILE A 33 0.96 -5.18 -12.45
C ILE A 33 0.76 -3.78 -11.88
N ALA A 34 1.84 -3.06 -11.61
CA ALA A 34 1.78 -1.66 -11.18
C ALA A 34 3.03 -0.94 -11.66
N GLU A 35 2.85 0.28 -12.13
CA GLU A 35 3.96 1.14 -12.54
C GLU A 35 3.53 2.59 -12.38
N SER A 36 4.35 3.37 -11.66
CA SER A 36 3.99 4.76 -11.39
C SER A 36 5.24 5.61 -11.20
N ARG A 37 5.15 6.88 -11.64
CA ARG A 37 6.08 7.95 -11.26
C ARG A 37 5.41 8.96 -10.33
N ARG A 38 4.22 8.61 -9.82
CA ARG A 38 3.40 9.45 -8.94
C ARG A 38 3.08 8.75 -7.64
N ALA A 39 3.87 7.71 -7.29
CA ALA A 39 3.65 6.99 -6.04
C ALA A 39 3.98 7.89 -4.85
N LEU A 40 3.41 7.52 -3.70
CA LEU A 40 3.70 8.20 -2.44
C LEU A 40 4.50 7.25 -1.56
N THR A 41 5.57 7.76 -0.95
CA THR A 41 6.34 7.01 0.03
C THR A 41 5.87 7.42 1.40
N LEU A 42 5.40 6.45 2.19
CA LEU A 42 4.99 6.68 3.56
C LEU A 42 6.05 6.13 4.50
N ARG A 43 6.53 7.01 5.39
CA ARG A 43 7.50 6.65 6.42
C ARG A 43 6.82 6.76 7.77
N GLU A 44 6.84 5.69 8.53
CA GLU A 44 6.14 5.63 9.81
C GLU A 44 7.10 5.11 10.88
N ALA A 45 7.45 5.97 11.84
CA ALA A 45 8.31 5.62 12.96
C ALA A 45 9.57 4.87 12.47
N ALA A 46 9.88 3.71 13.07
CA ALA A 46 11.02 2.89 12.69
C ALA A 46 10.66 1.79 11.70
N TYR A 47 9.42 1.76 11.20
CA TYR A 47 8.99 0.74 10.25
C TYR A 47 9.60 0.99 8.87
N PRO A 48 9.79 -0.06 8.05
CA PRO A 48 10.21 0.12 6.67
C PRO A 48 9.25 1.03 5.92
N ALA A 49 9.77 1.86 5.02
CA ALA A 49 8.94 2.71 4.20
C ALA A 49 8.05 1.88 3.28
N ALA A 50 6.82 2.34 3.07
CA ALA A 50 5.88 1.71 2.15
C ALA A 50 5.60 2.64 0.98
N VAL A 51 5.46 2.06 -0.22
CA VAL A 51 5.15 2.82 -1.42
C VAL A 51 3.68 2.58 -1.77
N TYR A 52 2.95 3.67 -1.93
CA TYR A 52 1.53 3.64 -2.26
C TYR A 52 1.33 4.12 -3.69
N PHE A 53 0.72 3.28 -4.51
CA PHE A 53 0.50 3.55 -5.93
C PHE A 53 -0.87 4.15 -6.15
N PRO A 54 -1.01 5.21 -6.96
CA PRO A 54 -2.33 5.64 -7.39
C PRO A 54 -3.08 4.47 -8.05
N ARG A 55 -4.36 4.35 -7.78
CA ARG A 55 -5.15 3.21 -8.26
C ARG A 55 -5.13 3.12 -9.79
N GLU A 56 -5.14 4.25 -10.48
CA GLU A 56 -5.10 4.29 -11.95
C GLU A 56 -3.77 3.78 -12.53
N ASP A 57 -2.73 3.68 -11.71
CA ASP A 57 -1.43 3.16 -12.15
C ASP A 57 -1.26 1.68 -11.80
N VAL A 58 -2.31 1.03 -11.31
CA VAL A 58 -2.33 -0.40 -10.97
C VAL A 58 -3.31 -1.12 -11.88
N ASP A 59 -2.89 -2.27 -12.40
CA ASP A 59 -3.78 -3.13 -13.17
C ASP A 59 -4.72 -3.87 -12.20
N MET A 60 -5.87 -3.25 -11.93
CA MET A 60 -6.84 -3.80 -11.00
C MET A 60 -7.42 -5.13 -11.46
N THR A 61 -7.35 -5.43 -12.77
CA THR A 61 -7.83 -6.72 -13.28
C THR A 61 -6.93 -7.88 -12.87
N ALA A 62 -5.68 -7.58 -12.46
CA ALA A 62 -4.75 -8.59 -11.94
C ALA A 62 -4.97 -8.87 -10.47
N LEU A 63 -5.84 -8.13 -9.79
CA LEU A 63 -6.11 -8.24 -8.37
C LEU A 63 -7.50 -8.80 -8.12
N GLU A 64 -7.63 -9.53 -7.00
CA GLU A 64 -8.92 -10.05 -6.55
C GLU A 64 -9.15 -9.58 -5.11
N ARG A 65 -10.28 -8.91 -4.88
CA ARG A 65 -10.58 -8.42 -3.54
C ARG A 65 -10.74 -9.60 -2.58
N SER A 66 -10.06 -9.48 -1.45
CA SER A 66 -10.08 -10.47 -0.39
C SER A 66 -11.05 -10.03 0.71
N GLY A 67 -11.51 -10.98 1.53
CA GLY A 67 -12.30 -10.67 2.72
C GLY A 67 -11.45 -10.27 3.92
N HIS A 68 -10.12 -10.30 3.79
CA HIS A 68 -9.22 -9.92 4.88
C HIS A 68 -9.30 -8.42 5.15
N ALA A 69 -9.21 -8.02 6.41
CA ALA A 69 -9.22 -6.62 6.81
C ALA A 69 -8.40 -6.46 8.08
N THR A 70 -7.76 -5.31 8.21
CA THR A 70 -7.01 -4.95 9.41
C THR A 70 -7.33 -3.53 9.82
N TYR A 71 -6.93 -3.14 11.02
CA TYR A 71 -7.14 -1.80 11.53
C TYR A 71 -5.83 -1.22 12.05
N CYS A 72 -5.53 0.01 11.64
CA CYS A 72 -4.38 0.77 12.13
C CYS A 72 -4.90 2.01 12.86
N PRO A 73 -4.50 2.23 14.15
CA PRO A 73 -4.97 3.41 14.89
C PRO A 73 -4.60 4.75 14.25
N TYR A 74 -3.55 4.76 13.43
CA TYR A 74 -3.08 5.99 12.78
C TYR A 74 -3.67 6.18 11.38
N LYS A 75 -4.02 5.07 10.69
CA LYS A 75 -4.42 5.14 9.28
C LYS A 75 -5.88 4.73 9.01
N GLY A 76 -6.45 3.88 9.85
CA GLY A 76 -7.84 3.44 9.69
C GLY A 76 -7.94 1.99 9.25
N ASP A 77 -9.05 1.65 8.61
CA ASP A 77 -9.29 0.28 8.13
C ASP A 77 -8.58 0.05 6.79
N ALA A 78 -7.89 -1.08 6.70
CA ALA A 78 -7.26 -1.53 5.47
C ALA A 78 -8.06 -2.66 4.84
N SER A 79 -8.31 -2.54 3.53
CA SER A 79 -8.86 -3.61 2.71
C SER A 79 -7.72 -4.31 1.98
N TYR A 80 -7.93 -5.55 1.59
CA TYR A 80 -6.87 -6.37 1.01
C TYR A 80 -7.27 -6.96 -0.33
N TYR A 81 -6.26 -7.22 -1.13
CA TYR A 81 -6.39 -7.90 -2.42
C TYR A 81 -5.34 -8.99 -2.53
N SER A 82 -5.71 -10.07 -3.21
CA SER A 82 -4.77 -11.12 -3.58
C SER A 82 -4.39 -10.95 -5.05
N ILE A 83 -3.28 -11.55 -5.45
CA ILE A 83 -2.82 -11.54 -6.84
C ILE A 83 -2.84 -12.98 -7.34
N PRO A 84 -3.90 -13.40 -8.06
CA PRO A 84 -4.04 -14.80 -8.47
C PRO A 84 -2.83 -15.36 -9.23
N ALA A 85 -2.18 -14.53 -10.04
CA ALA A 85 -0.99 -14.96 -10.79
C ALA A 85 0.16 -15.42 -9.89
N GLY A 86 0.21 -14.98 -8.64
CA GLY A 86 1.24 -15.36 -7.68
C GLY A 86 0.89 -16.56 -6.79
N GLY A 87 -0.32 -17.08 -6.93
CA GLY A 87 -0.78 -18.22 -6.14
C GLY A 87 -0.87 -17.91 -4.64
N ALA A 88 -0.65 -18.94 -3.82
CA ALA A 88 -0.78 -18.82 -2.36
C ALA A 88 0.17 -17.78 -1.75
N ARG A 89 1.36 -17.61 -2.32
CA ARG A 89 2.32 -16.62 -1.84
C ARG A 89 1.77 -15.20 -1.91
N SER A 90 0.95 -14.93 -2.93
CA SER A 90 0.41 -13.61 -3.18
C SER A 90 -1.01 -13.42 -2.62
N GLU A 91 -1.42 -14.29 -1.72
CA GLU A 91 -2.68 -14.12 -1.01
C GLU A 91 -2.55 -12.93 -0.05
N ASN A 92 -3.51 -12.02 -0.13
CA ASN A 92 -3.50 -10.78 0.67
C ASN A 92 -2.20 -9.99 0.52
N ALA A 93 -1.67 -9.96 -0.69
CA ALA A 93 -0.40 -9.30 -0.99
C ALA A 93 -0.50 -7.78 -1.09
N VAL A 94 -1.71 -7.26 -1.23
CA VAL A 94 -1.96 -5.84 -1.51
C VAL A 94 -2.92 -5.29 -0.48
N TRP A 95 -2.65 -4.07 0.01
CA TRP A 95 -3.60 -3.41 0.90
C TRP A 95 -3.90 -2.00 0.43
N SER A 96 -5.04 -1.47 0.90
CA SER A 96 -5.48 -0.13 0.57
C SER A 96 -6.27 0.44 1.73
N TYR A 97 -6.06 1.72 2.02
CA TYR A 97 -6.88 2.47 2.96
C TYR A 97 -7.89 3.26 2.13
N GLU A 98 -9.12 2.75 2.04
CA GLU A 98 -10.16 3.37 1.21
C GLU A 98 -10.85 4.54 1.89
N ALA A 99 -10.78 4.59 3.24
CA ALA A 99 -11.31 5.70 4.03
C ALA A 99 -10.32 6.01 5.16
N PRO A 100 -9.10 6.48 4.81
CA PRO A 100 -8.08 6.72 5.82
C PRO A 100 -8.41 7.91 6.70
N TYR A 101 -7.80 7.94 7.90
CA TYR A 101 -7.90 9.10 8.76
C TYR A 101 -7.24 10.32 8.11
N GLU A 102 -7.64 11.50 8.56
CA GLU A 102 -7.22 12.77 7.95
C GLU A 102 -5.70 12.91 7.86
N ALA A 103 -4.98 12.46 8.88
CA ALA A 103 -3.52 12.58 8.90
C ALA A 103 -2.83 11.89 7.71
N VAL A 104 -3.51 10.92 7.09
CA VAL A 104 -2.98 10.18 5.94
C VAL A 104 -3.96 10.21 4.76
N ALA A 105 -4.76 11.26 4.66
CA ALA A 105 -5.75 11.38 3.59
C ALA A 105 -5.15 11.23 2.19
N ASP A 106 -3.88 11.57 2.01
CA ASP A 106 -3.22 11.51 0.71
C ASP A 106 -3.14 10.10 0.14
N ILE A 107 -3.15 9.06 0.99
CA ILE A 107 -3.05 7.66 0.51
C ILE A 107 -4.41 7.03 0.21
N LYS A 108 -5.48 7.81 0.30
CA LYS A 108 -6.83 7.27 0.03
C LYS A 108 -6.86 6.55 -1.31
N ASP A 109 -7.41 5.33 -1.30
CA ASP A 109 -7.58 4.46 -2.48
C ASP A 109 -6.28 4.04 -3.17
N HIS A 110 -5.12 4.46 -2.68
CA HIS A 110 -3.85 3.99 -3.19
C HIS A 110 -3.62 2.53 -2.78
N LEU A 111 -2.77 1.85 -3.51
CA LEU A 111 -2.48 0.43 -3.29
C LEU A 111 -1.02 0.24 -2.93
N ALA A 112 -0.76 -0.56 -1.90
CA ALA A 112 0.59 -0.89 -1.46
C ALA A 112 0.76 -2.41 -1.52
N PHE A 113 1.99 -2.87 -1.72
CA PHE A 113 2.29 -4.28 -1.95
C PHE A 113 3.31 -4.77 -0.92
N TYR A 114 3.09 -5.97 -0.37
CA TYR A 114 4.08 -6.61 0.49
C TYR A 114 5.24 -7.12 -0.36
N PRO A 115 6.48 -6.68 -0.09
CA PRO A 115 7.63 -7.09 -0.92
C PRO A 115 7.86 -8.59 -0.97
N ASP A 116 7.53 -9.30 0.11
CA ASP A 116 7.73 -10.75 0.18
C ASP A 116 6.58 -11.55 -0.45
N ARG A 117 5.57 -10.89 -0.97
CA ARG A 117 4.42 -11.54 -1.60
C ARG A 117 4.26 -11.21 -3.07
N VAL A 118 5.25 -10.56 -3.65
CA VAL A 118 5.35 -10.27 -5.08
C VAL A 118 6.73 -10.69 -5.56
N ASP A 119 6.92 -10.79 -6.88
CA ASP A 119 8.20 -11.22 -7.41
C ASP A 119 9.27 -10.14 -7.28
N ALA A 120 8.90 -8.90 -7.58
CA ALA A 120 9.82 -7.79 -7.48
C ALA A 120 9.09 -6.47 -7.34
N ILE A 121 9.68 -5.58 -6.53
CA ILE A 121 9.34 -4.16 -6.52
C ILE A 121 10.65 -3.44 -6.88
N VAL A 122 10.65 -2.76 -8.02
CA VAL A 122 11.85 -2.11 -8.54
C VAL A 122 11.64 -0.62 -8.60
N GLU A 123 12.55 0.13 -8.01
CA GLU A 123 12.54 1.59 -8.07
C GLU A 123 13.73 2.06 -8.89
N SER A 124 13.47 2.95 -9.83
CA SER A 124 14.49 3.44 -10.77
C SER A 124 14.29 4.93 -10.98
N ASP A 125 15.41 5.67 -11.05
CA ASP A 125 15.37 7.10 -11.35
C ASP A 125 15.44 7.41 -12.85
N ASP A 126 15.37 6.38 -13.69
CA ASP A 126 15.38 6.53 -15.15
C ASP A 126 14.15 7.25 -15.69
#